data_146ffa9332632fb81cc2c4d97ab9a91c
#
_entry.id   146ffa9332632fb81cc2c4d97ab9a91c
#
_cell.length_a   1.000
_cell.length_b   1.000
_cell.length_c   1.000
_cell.angle_alpha   90.00
_cell.angle_beta   90.00
_cell.angle_gamma   90.00
#
_symmetry.space_group_name_H-M   'P 1'
#
loop_
_entity.id
_entity.type
_entity.pdbx_description
1 polymer ?
#
loop_
_entity_poly.entity_id
_entity_poly.type
_entity_poly.pdbx_seq_one_letter_code
_entity_poly.pdbx_strand_id
1 'polypeptide(L)'
;YEITTRLVGSEMCIRDSVTMGWDPTPRTNQEKPWKGNQVYPYTNTIGNNTPENFKRALQMTKERLLNDPDSPRIININCWNEWTEGSYLEPDVVHGYDYLKAVKAVFSK
;
A
#
# COMPACT_ATOMS: atom_id res chain seq x y z
N TYR A 1 -5.49 -8.85 1.39
CA TYR A 1 -4.89 -7.53 1.34
C TYR A 1 -4.82 -6.96 2.75
N GLU A 2 -3.63 -6.69 3.19
CA GLU A 2 -3.41 -6.23 4.55
C GLU A 2 -3.11 -4.73 4.57
N ILE A 3 -3.74 -4.04 5.51
CA ILE A 3 -3.49 -2.63 5.74
C ILE A 3 -2.54 -2.51 6.91
N THR A 4 -1.40 -1.89 6.68
CA THR A 4 -0.47 -1.62 7.76
C THR A 4 -1.10 -0.64 8.74
N THR A 5 -1.14 -1.03 9.99
CA THR A 5 -1.72 -0.24 11.04
C THR A 5 -0.64 0.35 11.92
N ARG A 6 -1.04 0.87 13.02
CA ARG A 6 -0.17 1.62 13.91
C ARG A 6 0.71 0.73 14.77
N LEU A 7 1.80 1.31 15.19
CA LEU A 7 2.66 0.73 16.21
C LEU A 7 1.99 0.87 17.57
N VAL A 8 1.81 -0.26 18.22
CA VAL A 8 1.13 -0.30 19.53
C VAL A 8 2.06 0.26 20.61
N GLY A 9 1.48 1.05 21.50
CA GLY A 9 2.20 1.58 22.65
C GLY A 9 3.08 2.78 22.35
N SER A 10 3.08 3.27 21.14
CA SER A 10 3.79 4.48 20.78
C SER A 10 2.89 5.69 20.97
N GLU A 11 3.40 6.69 21.59
CA GLU A 11 2.74 8.00 21.68
C GLU A 11 3.01 8.87 20.47
N MET A 12 3.86 8.41 19.59
CA MET A 12 4.13 9.09 18.35
C MET A 12 2.92 9.06 17.44
N CYS A 13 2.75 10.09 16.68
CA CYS A 13 1.74 10.16 15.64
C CYS A 13 1.91 9.00 14.70
N ILE A 14 1.09 8.01 14.91
CA ILE A 14 1.07 6.85 14.07
C ILE A 14 0.12 7.14 12.94
N ARG A 15 0.68 7.11 11.74
CA ARG A 15 -0.09 7.34 10.54
C ARG A 15 -0.42 6.01 9.91
N ASP A 16 -1.66 5.85 9.58
CA ASP A 16 -2.08 4.67 8.85
C ASP A 16 -1.49 4.71 7.44
N SER A 17 -0.96 3.57 7.02
CA SER A 17 -0.37 3.41 5.70
C SER A 17 -1.18 2.43 4.87
N VAL A 18 -1.38 2.76 3.62
CA VAL A 18 -2.02 1.89 2.63
C VAL A 18 -1.07 1.75 1.45
N THR A 19 -0.93 0.52 0.95
CA THR A 19 -0.13 0.27 -0.25
C THR A 19 -1.00 -0.33 -1.34
N MET A 20 -0.69 -0.04 -2.59
CA MET A 20 -1.31 -0.70 -3.73
C MET A 20 -0.60 -2.00 -4.08
N GLY A 21 0.53 -2.30 -3.48
CA GLY A 21 1.24 -3.54 -3.72
C GLY A 21 2.63 -3.57 -3.09
N TRP A 22 3.21 -4.74 -3.07
CA TRP A 22 4.59 -4.94 -2.66
C TRP A 22 5.13 -6.17 -3.37
N ASP A 23 6.09 -5.97 -4.24
CA ASP A 23 6.77 -7.05 -4.95
C ASP A 23 8.20 -6.64 -5.30
N PRO A 24 9.17 -6.95 -4.42
CA PRO A 24 10.57 -6.59 -4.66
C PRO A 24 11.30 -7.60 -5.56
N THR A 25 10.60 -8.55 -6.19
CA THR A 25 11.26 -9.55 -7.04
C THR A 25 12.09 -8.95 -8.18
N PRO A 26 11.74 -7.81 -8.79
CA PRO A 26 12.62 -7.18 -9.77
C PRO A 26 14.02 -6.83 -9.25
N ARG A 27 14.18 -6.71 -7.93
CA ARG A 27 15.47 -6.42 -7.29
C ARG A 27 16.24 -7.68 -6.88
N THR A 28 15.65 -8.86 -7.08
CA THR A 28 16.32 -10.12 -6.77
C THR A 28 17.18 -10.58 -7.94
N ASN A 29 18.08 -11.51 -7.65
CA ASN A 29 18.86 -12.13 -8.71
C ASN A 29 17.97 -13.07 -9.52
N GLN A 30 17.73 -12.74 -10.77
CA GLN A 30 16.81 -13.47 -11.65
C GLN A 30 17.35 -14.85 -12.07
N GLU A 31 18.63 -15.09 -11.89
CA GLU A 31 19.24 -16.36 -12.23
C GLU A 31 19.11 -17.40 -11.09
N LYS A 32 18.66 -16.97 -9.93
CA LYS A 32 18.53 -17.85 -8.77
C LYS A 32 17.05 -18.06 -8.43
N PRO A 33 16.67 -19.28 -7.97
CA PRO A 33 15.32 -19.51 -7.49
C PRO A 33 14.96 -18.57 -6.34
N TRP A 34 13.78 -17.97 -6.42
CA TRP A 34 13.26 -17.15 -5.34
C TRP A 34 12.89 -18.06 -4.16
N LYS A 35 13.34 -17.70 -2.99
CA LYS A 35 13.10 -18.48 -1.76
C LYS A 35 12.38 -17.66 -0.70
N GLY A 36 11.57 -16.76 -1.03
CA GLY A 36 10.77 -15.93 -0.16
C GLY A 36 11.06 -15.96 1.35
N ASN A 37 10.46 -15.04 2.06
CA ASN A 37 10.51 -14.99 3.52
C ASN A 37 11.92 -14.85 4.12
N GLN A 38 12.77 -14.14 3.42
CA GLN A 38 14.14 -13.85 3.84
C GLN A 38 14.32 -12.34 4.01
N VAL A 39 15.56 -11.91 4.14
CA VAL A 39 15.87 -10.49 4.17
C VAL A 39 15.63 -9.86 2.80
N TYR A 40 15.28 -8.57 2.81
CA TYR A 40 15.10 -7.79 1.59
C TYR A 40 16.28 -7.97 0.62
N PRO A 41 16.07 -8.13 -0.69
CA PRO A 41 14.76 -8.05 -1.39
C PRO A 41 13.99 -9.37 -1.50
N TYR A 42 14.41 -10.42 -0.84
CA TYR A 42 13.81 -11.75 -0.93
C TYR A 42 12.65 -11.94 0.05
N THR A 43 11.84 -10.92 0.21
CA THR A 43 10.69 -10.93 1.11
C THR A 43 9.43 -11.44 0.40
N ASN A 44 8.41 -11.74 1.18
CA ASN A 44 7.10 -12.08 0.63
C ASN A 44 6.51 -10.91 -0.13
N THR A 45 5.62 -11.23 -1.06
CA THR A 45 4.91 -10.25 -1.88
C THR A 45 3.48 -10.08 -1.41
N ILE A 46 2.86 -8.96 -1.76
CA ILE A 46 1.44 -8.74 -1.55
C ILE A 46 0.72 -9.06 -2.86
N GLY A 47 -0.15 -10.06 -2.82
CA GLY A 47 -0.97 -10.44 -3.96
C GLY A 47 -2.32 -9.73 -3.97
N ASN A 48 -3.09 -9.99 -5.02
CA ASN A 48 -4.43 -9.42 -5.22
C ASN A 48 -4.43 -7.88 -5.18
N ASN A 49 -3.39 -7.29 -5.68
CA ASN A 49 -3.19 -5.85 -5.70
C ASN A 49 -3.88 -5.23 -6.92
N THR A 50 -5.19 -5.12 -6.84
CA THR A 50 -6.03 -4.49 -7.88
C THR A 50 -6.46 -3.09 -7.43
N PRO A 51 -6.85 -2.22 -8.37
CA PRO A 51 -7.40 -0.92 -8.01
C PRO A 51 -8.63 -1.00 -7.09
N GLU A 52 -9.46 -2.02 -7.26
CA GLU A 52 -10.63 -2.25 -6.41
C GLU A 52 -10.23 -2.56 -4.98
N ASN A 53 -9.25 -3.43 -4.80
CA ASN A 53 -8.75 -3.78 -3.47
C ASN A 53 -8.03 -2.61 -2.82
N PHE A 54 -7.31 -1.83 -3.57
CA PHE A 54 -6.69 -0.61 -3.09
C PHE A 54 -7.75 0.40 -2.63
N LYS A 55 -8.78 0.60 -3.43
CA LYS A 55 -9.92 1.47 -3.07
C LYS A 55 -10.56 1.00 -1.77
N ARG A 56 -10.78 -0.30 -1.64
CA ARG A 56 -11.36 -0.89 -0.42
C ARG A 56 -10.47 -0.64 0.79
N ALA A 57 -9.18 -0.81 0.66
CA ALA A 57 -8.22 -0.55 1.73
C ALA A 57 -8.25 0.92 2.16
N LEU A 58 -8.32 1.84 1.22
CA LEU A 58 -8.46 3.27 1.50
C LEU A 58 -9.76 3.57 2.24
N GLN A 59 -10.88 2.98 1.81
CA GLN A 59 -12.18 3.17 2.45
C GLN A 59 -12.16 2.66 3.90
N MET A 60 -11.63 1.47 4.12
CA MET A 60 -11.52 0.88 5.46
C MET A 60 -10.67 1.76 6.39
N THR A 61 -9.55 2.24 5.89
CA THR A 61 -8.66 3.12 6.64
C THR A 61 -9.33 4.45 6.97
N LYS A 62 -10.00 5.03 5.99
CA LYS A 62 -10.76 6.27 6.17
C LYS A 62 -11.83 6.12 7.26
N GLU A 63 -12.63 5.06 7.18
CA GLU A 63 -13.68 4.81 8.17
C GLU A 63 -13.10 4.64 9.57
N ARG A 64 -12.01 3.89 9.69
CA ARG A 64 -11.36 3.70 10.98
C ARG A 64 -10.88 5.02 11.58
N LEU A 65 -10.25 5.86 10.78
CA LEU A 65 -9.78 7.17 11.24
C LEU A 65 -10.91 8.10 11.61
N LEU A 66 -12.02 8.07 10.89
CA LEU A 66 -13.19 8.88 11.20
C LEU A 66 -13.88 8.44 12.50
N ASN A 67 -13.75 7.17 12.86
CA ASN A 67 -14.33 6.62 14.07
C ASN A 67 -13.43 6.74 15.31
N ASP A 68 -12.18 7.19 15.14
CA ASP A 68 -11.24 7.36 16.24
C ASP A 68 -10.90 8.85 16.38
N PRO A 69 -11.54 9.53 17.39
CA PRO A 69 -11.32 10.97 17.55
C PRO A 69 -9.90 11.34 17.96
N ASP A 70 -9.14 10.39 18.48
CA ASP A 70 -7.78 10.61 18.94
C ASP A 70 -6.74 10.38 17.86
N SER A 71 -7.13 9.79 16.75
CA SER A 71 -6.21 9.54 15.62
C SER A 71 -6.07 10.77 14.73
N PRO A 72 -4.83 11.10 14.32
CA PRO A 72 -4.65 12.14 13.31
C PRO A 72 -5.27 11.69 11.99
N ARG A 73 -5.88 12.64 11.30
CA ARG A 73 -6.57 12.38 10.04
C ARG A 73 -5.60 12.39 8.86
N ILE A 74 -4.63 11.49 8.94
CA ILE A 74 -3.56 11.40 7.95
C ILE A 74 -3.43 9.95 7.52
N ILE A 75 -3.41 9.76 6.21
CA ILE A 75 -3.15 8.45 5.58
C ILE A 75 -1.91 8.59 4.73
N ASN A 76 -0.96 7.71 4.92
CA ASN A 76 0.18 7.58 4.05
C ASN A 76 -0.13 6.55 2.96
N ILE A 77 0.30 6.83 1.76
CA ILE A 77 0.21 5.86 0.66
C ILE A 77 1.62 5.46 0.27
N ASN A 78 1.90 4.18 0.30
CA ASN A 78 3.17 3.65 -0.17
C ASN A 78 2.96 3.06 -1.56
N CYS A 79 3.49 3.61 -2.59
CA CYS A 79 4.10 4.95 -2.68
C CYS A 79 3.83 5.52 -4.07
N TRP A 80 4.53 6.57 -4.45
CA TRP A 80 4.28 7.20 -5.75
C TRP A 80 4.91 6.42 -6.91
N ASN A 81 6.18 6.02 -6.78
CA ASN A 81 6.94 5.54 -7.93
C ASN A 81 8.00 4.48 -7.63
N GLU A 82 7.78 3.64 -6.65
CA GLU A 82 8.67 2.50 -6.41
C GLU A 82 8.32 1.31 -7.32
N TRP A 83 8.60 1.47 -8.59
CA TRP A 83 8.28 0.50 -9.64
C TRP A 83 8.90 -0.88 -9.40
N THR A 84 10.18 -0.90 -8.99
CA THR A 84 10.90 -2.16 -8.74
C THR A 84 10.44 -2.90 -7.49
N GLU A 85 9.58 -2.28 -6.71
CA GLU A 85 8.94 -2.90 -5.55
C GLU A 85 7.44 -3.11 -5.74
N GLY A 86 6.94 -2.86 -6.95
CA GLY A 86 5.52 -3.01 -7.25
C GLY A 86 4.63 -2.08 -6.43
N SER A 87 5.18 -0.99 -5.94
CA SER A 87 4.46 0.00 -5.11
C SER A 87 4.47 1.35 -5.82
N TYR A 88 3.49 1.57 -6.66
CA TYR A 88 3.45 2.81 -7.44
C TYR A 88 2.02 3.27 -7.68
N LEU A 89 1.80 4.54 -7.43
CA LEU A 89 0.54 5.21 -7.69
C LEU A 89 0.52 5.87 -9.07
N GLU A 90 1.69 6.07 -9.67
CA GLU A 90 1.82 6.59 -11.02
C GLU A 90 1.00 5.76 -12.01
N PRO A 91 0.41 6.40 -13.02
CA PRO A 91 -0.30 5.66 -14.07
C PRO A 91 0.59 4.65 -14.78
N ASP A 92 0.03 3.49 -15.08
CA ASP A 92 0.73 2.44 -15.79
C ASP A 92 -0.06 1.99 -17.04
N VAL A 93 0.54 1.11 -17.82
CA VAL A 93 -0.09 0.62 -19.06
C VAL A 93 -1.15 -0.45 -18.79
N VAL A 94 -1.15 -1.05 -17.60
CA VAL A 94 -2.08 -2.11 -17.24
C VAL A 94 -3.37 -1.52 -16.67
N HIS A 95 -3.26 -0.59 -15.73
CA HIS A 95 -4.38 -0.02 -14.99
C HIS A 95 -4.67 1.44 -15.36
N GLY A 96 -3.81 2.08 -16.17
CA GLY A 96 -3.99 3.48 -16.49
C GLY A 96 -4.02 4.34 -15.22
N TYR A 97 -5.06 5.13 -15.07
CA TYR A 97 -5.26 6.01 -13.92
C TYR A 97 -6.09 5.38 -12.79
N ASP A 98 -6.33 4.08 -12.83
CA ASP A 98 -7.32 3.45 -11.94
C ASP A 98 -6.94 3.56 -10.46
N TYR A 99 -5.67 3.51 -10.11
CA TYR A 99 -5.23 3.73 -8.73
C TYR A 99 -5.49 5.18 -8.28
N LEU A 100 -5.20 6.14 -9.12
CA LEU A 100 -5.51 7.55 -8.83
C LEU A 100 -7.01 7.80 -8.74
N LYS A 101 -7.79 7.15 -9.60
CA LYS A 101 -9.26 7.20 -9.54
C LYS A 101 -9.78 6.62 -8.23
N ALA A 102 -9.15 5.58 -7.72
CA ALA A 102 -9.50 5.02 -6.41
C ALA A 102 -9.31 6.04 -5.28
N VAL A 103 -8.18 6.73 -5.27
CA VAL A 103 -7.93 7.81 -4.31
C VAL A 103 -8.99 8.90 -4.43
N LYS A 104 -9.26 9.34 -5.65
CA LYS A 104 -10.28 10.34 -5.90
C LYS A 104 -11.65 9.91 -5.41
N ALA A 105 -12.05 8.68 -5.69
CA ALA A 105 -13.37 8.17 -5.31
C ALA A 105 -13.56 8.11 -3.79
N VAL A 106 -12.50 7.84 -3.04
CA VAL A 106 -12.58 7.72 -1.57
C VAL A 106 -12.54 9.08 -0.88
N PHE A 107 -11.76 10.02 -1.39
CA PHE A 107 -11.47 11.28 -0.69
C PHE A 107 -12.10 12.51 -1.32
N SER A 108 -12.63 12.44 -2.53
CA SER A 108 -13.36 13.55 -3.12
C SER A 108 -14.78 13.63 -2.54
N LYS A 109 -15.26 14.85 -2.49
CA LYS A 109 -16.66 15.11 -2.14
C LYS A 109 -17.55 14.97 -3.37
#